data_48fb6326a683cdfb90fa4a0051b28766
#
_entry.id   48fb6326a683cdfb90fa4a0051b28766
#
_cell.length_a   1.000
_cell.length_b   1.000
_cell.length_c   1.000
_cell.angle_alpha   90.00
_cell.angle_beta   90.00
_cell.angle_gamma   90.00
#
_symmetry.space_group_name_H-M   'P 1'
#
loop_
_entity.id
_entity.type
_entity.pdbx_description
1 polymer ?
#
loop_
_entity_poly.entity_id
_entity_poly.type
_entity_poly.pdbx_seq_one_letter_code
_entity_poly.pdbx_strand_id
1 'polypeptide(L)'
;MKLSVLDLVPVRKDQSSADALAATLSLAKIADELGYERYWLAEHHNMPAVGSTNPPVLISLVAGATERIRVGSGGVMLPNHAPLVVAEQFALLEAAFPGRIDLGIGRAPGTDPVTSWALRHGAGGVTDDAVNRFPEYLDDIVAMMAPEGVGLMAGGRQHVLHATPSAASVAELWLLGSSDYSARLAAEKGLPYVFAHHFAGNGTDTKAMIDLYRSTFQPSELLREPKTFLTVNASVAETAEEADRRALPQLLTMLKLRTGQPLTAQPSIDEAEKTEIPEAHQGLVDTMRSRWIIGSAEYAKARLAGMADEYGVDEVMVNPVGSAYEGTDPRTAPAREETLRLLAS
;
A
#
# COMPACT_ATOMS: atom_id res chain seq x y z
N MET A 1 -14.90 -3.49 13.87
CA MET A 1 -13.74 -3.57 12.96
C MET A 1 -13.73 -2.33 12.08
N LYS A 2 -12.60 -1.64 11.96
CA LYS A 2 -12.39 -0.53 11.04
C LYS A 2 -12.02 -1.05 9.66
N LEU A 3 -12.41 -0.31 8.61
CA LEU A 3 -12.02 -0.60 7.24
C LEU A 3 -11.15 0.54 6.69
N SER A 4 -10.14 0.18 5.94
CA SER A 4 -9.23 1.10 5.25
C SER A 4 -9.05 0.69 3.79
N VAL A 5 -8.51 1.58 2.96
CA VAL A 5 -8.30 1.34 1.53
C VAL A 5 -6.82 1.39 1.20
N LEU A 6 -6.36 0.41 0.42
CA LEU A 6 -5.09 0.44 -0.31
C LEU A 6 -5.38 0.64 -1.80
N ASP A 7 -4.76 1.63 -2.42
CA ASP A 7 -4.91 1.90 -3.84
C ASP A 7 -3.57 1.86 -4.58
N LEU A 8 -3.52 1.05 -5.61
CA LEU A 8 -2.39 0.97 -6.54
C LEU A 8 -2.59 1.85 -7.77
N VAL A 9 -3.70 2.59 -7.85
CA VAL A 9 -4.08 3.38 -9.04
C VAL A 9 -4.02 2.52 -10.30
N PRO A 10 -4.84 1.46 -10.40
CA PRO A 10 -4.81 0.60 -11.58
C PRO A 10 -5.15 1.40 -12.85
N VAL A 11 -4.37 1.16 -13.91
CA VAL A 11 -4.56 1.78 -15.22
C VAL A 11 -5.08 0.70 -16.17
N ARG A 12 -6.33 0.86 -16.63
CA ARG A 12 -6.94 0.00 -17.63
C ARG A 12 -6.49 0.41 -19.03
N LYS A 13 -6.63 -0.49 -20.01
CA LYS A 13 -6.26 -0.23 -21.40
C LYS A 13 -7.05 0.91 -22.06
N ASP A 14 -8.27 1.12 -21.61
CA ASP A 14 -9.18 2.18 -22.07
C ASP A 14 -8.95 3.53 -21.36
N GLN A 15 -8.00 3.60 -20.44
CA GLN A 15 -7.71 4.79 -19.64
C GLN A 15 -6.38 5.45 -20.05
N SER A 16 -6.37 6.77 -20.06
CA SER A 16 -5.14 7.54 -19.86
C SER A 16 -4.75 7.56 -18.37
N SER A 17 -3.51 7.92 -18.07
CA SER A 17 -3.08 8.13 -16.68
C SER A 17 -3.92 9.18 -15.96
N ALA A 18 -4.39 10.22 -16.68
CA ALA A 18 -5.26 11.25 -16.13
C ALA A 18 -6.65 10.69 -15.74
N ASP A 19 -7.18 9.74 -16.52
CA ASP A 19 -8.44 9.08 -16.21
C ASP A 19 -8.32 8.18 -14.99
N ALA A 20 -7.24 7.40 -14.89
CA ALA A 20 -6.96 6.55 -13.73
C ALA A 20 -6.81 7.38 -12.43
N LEU A 21 -6.15 8.53 -12.50
CA LEU A 21 -6.06 9.48 -11.38
C LEU A 21 -7.43 10.06 -11.00
N ALA A 22 -8.26 10.43 -11.98
CA ALA A 22 -9.62 10.91 -11.72
C ALA A 22 -10.48 9.83 -11.03
N ALA A 23 -10.38 8.57 -11.48
CA ALA A 23 -11.06 7.43 -10.87
C ALA A 23 -10.59 7.18 -9.42
N THR A 24 -9.29 7.31 -9.14
CA THR A 24 -8.73 7.22 -7.78
C THR A 24 -9.26 8.33 -6.88
N LEU A 25 -9.32 9.58 -7.35
CA LEU A 25 -9.86 10.69 -6.55
C LEU A 25 -11.35 10.53 -6.26
N SER A 26 -12.13 9.99 -7.21
CA SER A 26 -13.55 9.62 -6.99
C SER A 26 -13.66 8.56 -5.90
N LEU A 27 -12.86 7.49 -6.00
CA LEU A 27 -12.86 6.40 -5.03
C LEU A 27 -12.48 6.88 -3.62
N ALA A 28 -11.49 7.77 -3.51
CA ALA A 28 -11.07 8.32 -2.22
C ALA A 28 -12.16 9.18 -1.56
N LYS A 29 -12.91 9.97 -2.33
CA LYS A 29 -14.07 10.73 -1.82
C LYS A 29 -15.14 9.79 -1.29
N ILE A 30 -15.46 8.72 -2.03
CA ILE A 30 -16.42 7.71 -1.59
C ILE A 30 -15.96 7.04 -0.30
N ALA A 31 -14.68 6.70 -0.18
CA ALA A 31 -14.12 6.12 1.04
C ALA A 31 -14.26 7.09 2.24
N ASP A 32 -14.00 8.38 2.04
CA ASP A 32 -14.16 9.43 3.07
C ASP A 32 -15.63 9.59 3.48
N GLU A 33 -16.55 9.64 2.52
CA GLU A 33 -18.00 9.73 2.75
C GLU A 33 -18.52 8.53 3.54
N LEU A 34 -18.05 7.32 3.23
CA LEU A 34 -18.43 6.06 3.87
C LEU A 34 -17.78 5.85 5.25
N GLY A 35 -16.85 6.72 5.67
CA GLY A 35 -16.20 6.67 6.98
C GLY A 35 -15.09 5.61 7.08
N TYR A 36 -14.43 5.30 5.99
CA TYR A 36 -13.19 4.49 6.04
C TYR A 36 -12.13 5.22 6.87
N GLU A 37 -11.32 4.46 7.62
CA GLU A 37 -10.32 5.02 8.53
C GLU A 37 -9.17 5.72 7.76
N ARG A 38 -8.63 5.04 6.73
CA ARG A 38 -7.51 5.55 5.94
C ARG A 38 -7.56 5.13 4.47
N TYR A 39 -6.89 5.92 3.63
CA TYR A 39 -6.69 5.67 2.21
C TYR A 39 -5.20 5.75 1.89
N TRP A 40 -4.59 4.62 1.60
CA TRP A 40 -3.15 4.53 1.34
C TRP A 40 -2.85 4.25 -0.13
N LEU A 41 -1.79 4.86 -0.60
CA LEU A 41 -1.31 4.77 -1.98
C LEU A 41 0.01 4.00 -2.01
N ALA A 42 0.07 2.95 -2.85
CA ALA A 42 1.27 2.14 -3.00
C ALA A 42 2.37 2.87 -3.80
N GLU A 43 3.56 2.31 -3.86
CA GLU A 43 4.64 2.75 -4.74
C GLU A 43 5.10 1.59 -5.63
N HIS A 44 4.93 1.72 -6.95
CA HIS A 44 5.47 0.79 -7.94
C HIS A 44 5.92 1.57 -9.17
N HIS A 45 7.00 1.12 -9.79
CA HIS A 45 7.63 1.83 -10.90
C HIS A 45 7.71 0.98 -12.15
N ASN A 46 7.67 1.65 -13.32
CA ASN A 46 7.82 1.04 -14.64
C ASN A 46 6.80 -0.09 -14.93
N MET A 47 5.58 0.06 -14.41
CA MET A 47 4.48 -0.90 -14.60
C MET A 47 3.31 -0.21 -15.30
N PRO A 48 3.01 -0.55 -16.57
CA PRO A 48 1.91 0.11 -17.33
C PRO A 48 0.51 -0.04 -16.70
N ALA A 49 0.32 -1.07 -15.87
CA ALA A 49 -0.95 -1.31 -15.17
C ALA A 49 -1.11 -0.48 -13.88
N VAL A 50 -0.11 0.31 -13.48
CA VAL A 50 -0.07 0.97 -12.16
C VAL A 50 0.30 2.43 -12.32
N GLY A 51 -0.58 3.34 -11.88
CA GLY A 51 -0.34 4.78 -11.86
C GLY A 51 0.31 5.29 -10.57
N SER A 52 0.40 4.45 -9.55
CA SER A 52 0.93 4.83 -8.24
C SER A 52 2.46 4.73 -8.20
N THR A 53 3.14 5.75 -8.71
CA THR A 53 4.61 5.81 -8.78
C THR A 53 5.24 6.74 -7.75
N ASN A 54 4.46 7.67 -7.18
CA ASN A 54 4.96 8.67 -6.25
C ASN A 54 3.92 8.95 -5.17
N PRO A 55 3.95 8.19 -4.06
CA PRO A 55 2.98 8.36 -2.97
C PRO A 55 2.85 9.79 -2.46
N PRO A 56 3.92 10.56 -2.15
CA PRO A 56 3.77 11.93 -1.65
C PRO A 56 2.97 12.86 -2.56
N VAL A 57 3.15 12.75 -3.88
CA VAL A 57 2.38 13.54 -4.87
C VAL A 57 0.91 13.11 -4.84
N LEU A 58 0.64 11.80 -4.85
CA LEU A 58 -0.74 11.28 -4.84
C LEU A 58 -1.45 11.57 -3.51
N ILE A 59 -0.75 11.47 -2.39
CA ILE A 59 -1.27 11.82 -1.06
C ILE A 59 -1.73 13.28 -1.05
N SER A 60 -0.96 14.21 -1.61
CA SER A 60 -1.36 15.63 -1.67
C SER A 60 -2.66 15.83 -2.46
N LEU A 61 -2.84 15.11 -3.56
CA LEU A 61 -4.06 15.17 -4.37
C LEU A 61 -5.26 14.57 -3.64
N VAL A 62 -5.10 13.42 -3.01
CA VAL A 62 -6.18 12.73 -2.28
C VAL A 62 -6.55 13.49 -1.01
N ALA A 63 -5.56 13.93 -0.22
CA ALA A 63 -5.81 14.69 1.01
C ALA A 63 -6.49 16.05 0.73
N GLY A 64 -6.12 16.70 -0.40
CA GLY A 64 -6.78 17.93 -0.86
C GLY A 64 -8.19 17.72 -1.41
N ALA A 65 -8.55 16.48 -1.79
CA ALA A 65 -9.87 16.13 -2.32
C ALA A 65 -10.83 15.53 -1.28
N THR A 66 -10.34 15.26 -0.06
CA THR A 66 -11.05 14.60 1.05
C THR A 66 -10.99 15.44 2.32
N GLU A 67 -11.87 15.18 3.29
CA GLU A 67 -11.99 16.05 4.49
C GLU A 67 -11.53 15.36 5.78
N ARG A 68 -11.85 14.07 5.99
CA ARG A 68 -11.71 13.38 7.27
C ARG A 68 -10.75 12.21 7.24
N ILE A 69 -10.80 11.43 6.16
CA ILE A 69 -10.04 10.19 6.01
C ILE A 69 -8.53 10.47 6.14
N ARG A 70 -7.83 9.61 6.86
CA ARG A 70 -6.35 9.66 6.90
C ARG A 70 -5.80 9.22 5.54
N VAL A 71 -4.77 9.90 5.07
CA VAL A 71 -4.16 9.59 3.77
C VAL A 71 -2.69 9.26 3.97
N GLY A 72 -2.21 8.21 3.30
CA GLY A 72 -0.83 7.79 3.52
C GLY A 72 -0.23 6.97 2.39
N SER A 73 0.99 6.52 2.61
CA SER A 73 1.69 5.60 1.73
C SER A 73 1.53 4.15 2.19
N GLY A 74 1.31 3.25 1.24
CA GLY A 74 1.19 1.83 1.52
C GLY A 74 2.11 0.94 0.68
N GLY A 75 3.46 1.26 0.65
CA GLY A 75 4.28 2.23 1.36
C GLY A 75 5.33 2.87 0.46
N VAL A 76 6.02 3.86 1.00
CA VAL A 76 7.24 4.38 0.37
C VAL A 76 8.28 3.26 0.33
N MET A 77 8.84 2.99 -0.85
CA MET A 77 9.92 2.00 -1.04
C MET A 77 11.26 2.65 -0.69
N LEU A 78 11.50 2.82 0.61
CA LEU A 78 12.59 3.64 1.16
C LEU A 78 13.99 3.37 0.56
N PRO A 79 14.39 2.14 0.20
CA PRO A 79 15.68 1.93 -0.45
C PRO A 79 15.88 2.68 -1.78
N ASN A 80 14.82 3.19 -2.40
CA ASN A 80 14.89 3.99 -3.63
C ASN A 80 15.08 5.49 -3.37
N HIS A 81 15.00 5.94 -2.11
CA HIS A 81 14.92 7.35 -1.73
C HIS A 81 16.01 7.75 -0.73
N ALA A 82 16.34 9.04 -0.72
CA ALA A 82 17.15 9.62 0.35
C ALA A 82 16.26 9.89 1.57
N PRO A 83 16.64 9.46 2.79
CA PRO A 83 15.81 9.63 4.00
C PRO A 83 15.35 11.06 4.26
N LEU A 84 16.23 12.06 4.09
CA LEU A 84 15.87 13.47 4.25
C LEU A 84 14.75 13.90 3.30
N VAL A 85 14.80 13.47 2.04
CA VAL A 85 13.76 13.81 1.05
C VAL A 85 12.41 13.24 1.47
N VAL A 86 12.37 12.01 1.93
CA VAL A 86 11.13 11.39 2.44
C VAL A 86 10.63 12.12 3.68
N ALA A 87 11.50 12.40 4.64
CA ALA A 87 11.15 13.11 5.86
C ALA A 87 10.57 14.51 5.56
N GLU A 88 11.17 15.27 4.65
CA GLU A 88 10.67 16.60 4.24
C GLU A 88 9.35 16.53 3.47
N GLN A 89 9.17 15.53 2.59
CA GLN A 89 7.89 15.33 1.88
C GLN A 89 6.74 15.09 2.87
N PHE A 90 6.95 14.24 3.89
CA PHE A 90 5.91 13.94 4.86
C PHE A 90 5.76 15.04 5.92
N ALA A 91 6.80 15.79 6.25
CA ALA A 91 6.69 17.01 7.05
C ALA A 91 5.85 18.08 6.33
N LEU A 92 6.04 18.26 5.02
CA LEU A 92 5.26 19.19 4.21
C LEU A 92 3.79 18.75 4.11
N LEU A 93 3.53 17.45 3.89
CA LEU A 93 2.18 16.90 3.86
C LEU A 93 1.47 17.07 5.21
N GLU A 94 2.14 16.78 6.32
CA GLU A 94 1.58 16.94 7.67
C GLU A 94 1.32 18.42 8.00
N ALA A 95 2.19 19.33 7.54
CA ALA A 95 1.96 20.78 7.68
C ALA A 95 0.73 21.26 6.89
N ALA A 96 0.48 20.66 5.70
CA ALA A 96 -0.67 21.01 4.87
C ALA A 96 -1.98 20.33 5.36
N PHE A 97 -1.91 19.14 5.94
CA PHE A 97 -3.05 18.32 6.36
C PHE A 97 -2.84 17.74 7.76
N PRO A 98 -2.78 18.59 8.82
CA PRO A 98 -2.39 18.19 10.16
C PRO A 98 -3.23 17.03 10.72
N GLY A 99 -2.57 16.01 11.27
CA GLY A 99 -3.19 14.85 11.91
C GLY A 99 -3.82 13.83 10.96
N ARG A 100 -3.69 14.04 9.64
CA ARG A 100 -4.30 13.15 8.62
C ARG A 100 -3.28 12.32 7.83
N ILE A 101 -2.00 12.48 8.08
CA ILE A 101 -0.97 11.85 7.24
C ILE A 101 -0.38 10.61 7.91
N ASP A 102 -0.25 9.54 7.12
CA ASP A 102 0.44 8.31 7.49
C ASP A 102 1.66 8.09 6.58
N LEU A 103 2.81 7.81 7.19
CA LEU A 103 4.03 7.41 6.49
C LEU A 103 4.22 5.89 6.61
N GLY A 104 3.65 5.14 5.68
CA GLY A 104 3.94 3.71 5.54
C GLY A 104 5.22 3.49 4.75
N ILE A 105 6.13 2.67 5.26
CA ILE A 105 7.45 2.40 4.68
C ILE A 105 7.65 0.93 4.41
N GLY A 106 8.14 0.58 3.19
CA GLY A 106 8.51 -0.76 2.79
C GLY A 106 10.01 -0.87 2.43
N ARG A 107 10.57 -2.06 2.62
CA ARG A 107 11.95 -2.37 2.26
C ARG A 107 12.12 -2.83 0.81
N ALA A 108 11.10 -3.42 0.23
CA ALA A 108 11.14 -3.93 -1.14
C ALA A 108 11.38 -2.78 -2.15
N PRO A 109 12.10 -3.01 -3.24
CA PRO A 109 12.31 -1.95 -4.26
C PRO A 109 11.05 -1.62 -5.07
N GLY A 110 9.98 -2.41 -5.00
CA GLY A 110 8.70 -2.18 -5.68
C GLY A 110 8.77 -2.24 -7.21
N THR A 111 9.87 -2.81 -7.77
CA THR A 111 10.10 -2.87 -9.21
C THR A 111 11.22 -3.86 -9.57
N ASP A 112 11.52 -3.99 -10.86
CA ASP A 112 12.62 -4.81 -11.38
C ASP A 112 14.02 -4.19 -11.10
N PRO A 113 15.11 -4.99 -11.21
CA PRO A 113 16.47 -4.52 -10.90
C PRO A 113 16.96 -3.35 -11.77
N VAL A 114 16.55 -3.28 -13.05
CA VAL A 114 16.97 -2.22 -13.98
C VAL A 114 16.31 -0.91 -13.61
N THR A 115 15.03 -0.95 -13.29
CA THR A 115 14.27 0.21 -12.80
C THR A 115 14.78 0.66 -11.44
N SER A 116 15.08 -0.26 -10.52
CA SER A 116 15.72 0.08 -9.24
C SER A 116 17.07 0.78 -9.44
N TRP A 117 17.87 0.30 -10.41
CA TRP A 117 19.11 0.99 -10.77
C TRP A 117 18.84 2.42 -11.26
N ALA A 118 17.88 2.62 -12.15
CA ALA A 118 17.54 3.94 -12.68
C ALA A 118 17.04 4.91 -11.58
N LEU A 119 16.24 4.42 -10.62
CA LEU A 119 15.75 5.22 -9.49
C LEU A 119 16.89 5.71 -8.57
N ARG A 120 17.91 4.87 -8.37
CA ARG A 120 19.05 5.18 -7.50
C ARG A 120 20.20 5.89 -8.22
N HIS A 121 20.21 5.89 -9.56
CA HIS A 121 21.26 6.51 -10.37
C HIS A 121 21.20 8.02 -10.20
N GLY A 122 22.22 8.62 -9.65
CA GLY A 122 22.24 10.03 -9.31
C GLY A 122 21.97 10.38 -7.84
N ALA A 123 21.44 9.45 -7.05
CA ALA A 123 21.27 9.62 -5.60
C ALA A 123 22.41 8.97 -4.78
N GLY A 124 23.63 8.91 -5.33
CA GLY A 124 24.80 8.34 -4.64
C GLY A 124 25.24 6.96 -5.13
N GLY A 125 24.65 6.48 -6.25
CA GLY A 125 25.07 5.24 -6.92
C GLY A 125 24.30 3.99 -6.49
N VAL A 126 24.43 2.97 -7.33
CA VAL A 126 23.83 1.64 -7.13
C VAL A 126 24.76 0.84 -6.23
N THR A 127 24.69 1.06 -4.95
CA THR A 127 25.21 0.06 -4.02
C THR A 127 24.03 -0.80 -3.57
N ASP A 128 24.19 -2.12 -3.54
CA ASP A 128 23.23 -3.05 -2.89
C ASP A 128 23.02 -2.74 -1.41
N ASP A 129 23.73 -1.76 -0.90
CA ASP A 129 23.81 -1.37 0.49
C ASP A 129 22.53 -0.66 0.99
N ALA A 130 21.75 -0.03 0.13
CA ALA A 130 20.52 0.66 0.53
C ALA A 130 19.48 -0.26 1.20
N VAL A 131 19.39 -1.52 0.74
CA VAL A 131 18.51 -2.52 1.36
C VAL A 131 19.06 -2.97 2.73
N ASN A 132 20.38 -3.09 2.86
CA ASN A 132 21.04 -3.45 4.12
C ASN A 132 20.99 -2.30 5.13
N ARG A 133 21.07 -1.06 4.66
CA ARG A 133 20.97 0.15 5.48
C ARG A 133 19.54 0.60 5.80
N PHE A 134 18.56 -0.16 5.39
CA PHE A 134 17.15 0.14 5.65
C PHE A 134 16.82 0.45 7.12
N PRO A 135 17.34 -0.28 8.14
CA PRO A 135 17.12 0.05 9.54
C PRO A 135 17.70 1.42 9.94
N GLU A 136 18.88 1.79 9.41
CA GLU A 136 19.50 3.10 9.64
C GLU A 136 18.68 4.22 9.01
N TYR A 137 18.17 4.01 7.79
CA TYR A 137 17.33 4.99 7.09
C TYR A 137 16.00 5.25 7.83
N LEU A 138 15.45 4.23 8.50
CA LEU A 138 14.29 4.41 9.37
C LEU A 138 14.62 5.30 10.57
N ASP A 139 15.77 5.05 11.23
CA ASP A 139 16.23 5.84 12.37
C ASP A 139 16.48 7.30 11.96
N ASP A 140 17.10 7.51 10.79
CA ASP A 140 17.33 8.84 10.23
C ASP A 140 16.01 9.60 10.00
N ILE A 141 14.99 8.95 9.42
CA ILE A 141 13.68 9.57 9.19
C ILE A 141 13.03 9.95 10.52
N VAL A 142 12.97 9.03 11.48
CA VAL A 142 12.38 9.27 12.81
C VAL A 142 13.07 10.46 13.48
N ALA A 143 14.40 10.48 13.48
CA ALA A 143 15.16 11.53 14.14
C ALA A 143 15.05 12.88 13.39
N MET A 144 15.05 12.91 12.06
CA MET A 144 14.87 14.15 11.30
C MET A 144 13.47 14.76 11.42
N MET A 145 12.45 13.92 11.66
CA MET A 145 11.06 14.35 11.89
C MET A 145 10.82 14.76 13.35
N ALA A 146 11.71 14.41 14.27
CA ALA A 146 11.66 14.82 15.67
C ALA A 146 12.13 16.29 15.85
N PRO A 147 11.66 17.00 16.90
CA PRO A 147 12.07 18.38 17.16
C PRO A 147 13.58 18.58 17.33
N GLU A 148 14.29 17.58 17.85
CA GLU A 148 15.73 17.61 18.12
C GLU A 148 16.56 17.50 16.84
N GLY A 149 16.02 16.84 15.79
CA GLY A 149 16.71 16.54 14.55
C GLY A 149 17.89 15.57 14.70
N VAL A 150 18.71 15.45 13.64
CA VAL A 150 19.91 14.61 13.59
C VAL A 150 21.16 15.47 13.65
N GLY A 151 21.94 15.30 14.69
CA GLY A 151 23.25 15.94 14.82
C GLY A 151 24.30 15.20 14.02
N LEU A 152 25.06 15.90 13.16
CA LEU A 152 26.19 15.34 12.43
C LEU A 152 27.38 16.31 12.39
N MET A 153 28.59 15.74 12.27
CA MET A 153 29.83 16.49 12.11
C MET A 153 30.23 16.53 10.64
N ALA A 154 30.33 17.74 10.07
CA ALA A 154 30.82 17.93 8.71
C ALA A 154 31.72 19.16 8.64
N GLY A 155 32.87 19.02 7.98
CA GLY A 155 33.84 20.11 7.87
C GLY A 155 34.36 20.63 9.22
N GLY A 156 34.41 19.80 10.26
CA GLY A 156 34.85 20.18 11.60
C GLY A 156 33.83 21.00 12.40
N ARG A 157 32.57 21.08 11.92
CA ARG A 157 31.44 21.79 12.59
C ARG A 157 30.30 20.82 12.84
N GLN A 158 29.59 21.05 13.93
CA GLN A 158 28.33 20.37 14.21
C GLN A 158 27.22 21.00 13.38
N HIS A 159 26.45 20.16 12.70
CA HIS A 159 25.23 20.51 11.98
C HIS A 159 24.07 19.73 12.58
N VAL A 160 22.86 20.28 12.48
CA VAL A 160 21.62 19.57 12.83
C VAL A 160 20.73 19.57 11.60
N LEU A 161 20.28 18.39 11.20
CA LEU A 161 19.32 18.20 10.10
C LEU A 161 17.93 18.00 10.69
N HIS A 162 16.97 18.75 10.18
CA HIS A 162 15.55 18.60 10.48
C HIS A 162 14.79 18.45 9.16
N ALA A 163 13.73 17.69 9.18
CA ALA A 163 12.75 17.74 8.10
C ALA A 163 12.02 19.08 8.12
N THR A 164 11.99 19.75 6.97
CA THR A 164 11.34 21.07 6.82
C THR A 164 10.27 21.01 5.73
N PRO A 165 9.16 21.81 5.86
CA PRO A 165 8.86 22.74 6.97
C PRO A 165 8.46 22.01 8.26
N SER A 166 8.56 22.70 9.41
CA SER A 166 8.03 22.17 10.65
C SER A 166 6.51 22.13 10.61
N ALA A 167 5.90 21.00 10.97
CA ALA A 167 4.47 20.84 11.17
C ALA A 167 4.11 20.88 12.65
N ALA A 168 2.81 21.11 12.96
CA ALA A 168 2.31 21.09 14.33
C ALA A 168 2.23 19.69 14.94
N SER A 169 2.26 18.66 14.09
CA SER A 169 2.24 17.23 14.42
C SER A 169 3.22 16.48 13.53
N VAL A 170 3.42 15.21 13.82
CA VAL A 170 4.28 14.32 13.01
C VAL A 170 3.41 13.25 12.35
N ALA A 171 3.67 12.95 11.07
CA ALA A 171 3.00 11.88 10.35
C ALA A 171 3.19 10.54 11.08
N GLU A 172 2.12 9.75 11.22
CA GLU A 172 2.19 8.45 11.88
C GLU A 172 3.00 7.47 11.03
N LEU A 173 4.12 6.99 11.56
CA LEU A 173 5.02 6.09 10.84
C LEU A 173 4.58 4.63 11.02
N TRP A 174 4.50 3.88 9.91
CA TRP A 174 4.14 2.47 9.85
C TRP A 174 5.18 1.68 9.06
N LEU A 175 5.59 0.51 9.59
CA LEU A 175 6.45 -0.40 8.84
C LEU A 175 5.60 -1.49 8.16
N LEU A 176 5.82 -1.68 6.85
CA LEU A 176 5.09 -2.66 6.06
C LEU A 176 5.98 -3.82 5.61
N GLY A 177 5.37 -4.99 5.50
CA GLY A 177 6.04 -6.12 4.87
C GLY A 177 5.25 -7.41 4.90
N SER A 178 5.76 -8.42 4.21
CA SER A 178 5.15 -9.75 4.09
C SER A 178 6.07 -10.89 4.58
N SER A 179 7.07 -10.56 5.41
CA SER A 179 8.06 -11.51 5.93
C SER A 179 8.34 -11.30 7.41
N ASP A 180 9.03 -12.27 8.03
CA ASP A 180 9.50 -12.19 9.42
C ASP A 180 10.47 -11.04 9.67
N TYR A 181 11.26 -10.64 8.67
CA TYR A 181 12.20 -9.53 8.80
C TYR A 181 11.48 -8.22 9.19
N SER A 182 10.43 -7.86 8.49
CA SER A 182 9.69 -6.62 8.77
C SER A 182 8.94 -6.68 10.10
N ALA A 183 8.40 -7.85 10.46
CA ALA A 183 7.77 -8.06 11.76
C ALA A 183 8.76 -7.87 12.93
N ARG A 184 9.96 -8.48 12.82
CA ARG A 184 11.03 -8.32 13.82
C ARG A 184 11.54 -6.89 13.92
N LEU A 185 11.80 -6.25 12.77
CA LEU A 185 12.31 -4.89 12.76
C LEU A 185 11.30 -3.89 13.33
N ALA A 186 10.02 -4.03 12.99
CA ALA A 186 8.96 -3.19 13.57
C ALA A 186 8.86 -3.39 15.09
N ALA A 187 8.93 -4.64 15.55
CA ALA A 187 8.91 -4.97 16.97
C ALA A 187 10.12 -4.42 17.72
N GLU A 188 11.33 -4.59 17.17
CA GLU A 188 12.58 -4.08 17.75
C GLU A 188 12.58 -2.55 17.88
N LYS A 189 12.10 -1.86 16.86
CA LYS A 189 12.04 -0.39 16.84
C LYS A 189 10.81 0.20 17.52
N GLY A 190 9.89 -0.63 18.03
CA GLY A 190 8.66 -0.16 18.67
C GLY A 190 7.77 0.64 17.71
N LEU A 191 7.65 0.18 16.47
CA LEU A 191 6.85 0.83 15.42
C LEU A 191 5.56 0.06 15.15
N PRO A 192 4.48 0.74 14.71
CA PRO A 192 3.31 0.07 14.17
C PRO A 192 3.66 -0.77 12.94
N TYR A 193 2.99 -1.91 12.78
CA TYR A 193 3.28 -2.88 11.74
C TYR A 193 2.07 -3.22 10.88
N VAL A 194 2.25 -3.28 9.55
CA VAL A 194 1.22 -3.74 8.62
C VAL A 194 1.69 -4.98 7.89
N PHE A 195 0.93 -6.05 8.03
CA PHE A 195 1.21 -7.27 7.27
C PHE A 195 0.54 -7.22 5.89
N ALA A 196 1.37 -7.29 4.84
CA ALA A 196 0.92 -7.26 3.45
C ALA A 196 0.38 -8.63 3.01
N HIS A 197 -0.73 -9.08 3.59
CA HIS A 197 -1.35 -10.39 3.30
C HIS A 197 -1.76 -10.51 1.83
N HIS A 198 -2.22 -9.42 1.20
CA HIS A 198 -2.61 -9.36 -0.21
C HIS A 198 -1.46 -9.73 -1.16
N PHE A 199 -0.21 -9.61 -0.73
CA PHE A 199 1.00 -9.86 -1.53
C PHE A 199 1.85 -11.02 -1.01
N ALA A 200 1.54 -11.56 0.15
CA ALA A 200 2.31 -12.62 0.80
C ALA A 200 2.47 -13.85 -0.12
N GLY A 201 3.67 -14.40 -0.14
CA GLY A 201 4.00 -15.61 -0.92
C GLY A 201 3.28 -16.87 -0.43
N ASN A 202 3.30 -17.92 -1.27
CA ASN A 202 2.78 -19.22 -0.88
C ASN A 202 3.56 -19.75 0.33
N GLY A 203 2.83 -20.20 1.37
CA GLY A 203 3.43 -20.75 2.58
C GLY A 203 3.74 -19.73 3.69
N THR A 204 3.52 -18.42 3.47
CA THR A 204 3.64 -17.45 4.56
C THR A 204 2.43 -17.54 5.49
N ASP A 205 2.68 -17.84 6.74
CA ASP A 205 1.67 -17.85 7.80
C ASP A 205 1.49 -16.43 8.36
N THR A 206 0.39 -15.79 8.00
CA THR A 206 0.03 -14.43 8.42
C THR A 206 -0.06 -14.33 9.94
N LYS A 207 -0.68 -15.33 10.58
CA LYS A 207 -0.85 -15.35 12.03
C LYS A 207 0.50 -15.42 12.74
N ALA A 208 1.37 -16.31 12.29
CA ALA A 208 2.71 -16.43 12.85
C ALA A 208 3.50 -15.12 12.75
N MET A 209 3.36 -14.34 11.67
CA MET A 209 4.03 -13.05 11.52
C MET A 209 3.47 -11.98 12.46
N ILE A 210 2.16 -11.92 12.63
CA ILE A 210 1.51 -10.99 13.57
C ILE A 210 1.84 -11.36 15.02
N ASP A 211 1.80 -12.64 15.37
CA ASP A 211 2.16 -13.14 16.70
C ASP A 211 3.65 -12.91 17.00
N LEU A 212 4.53 -13.08 16.01
CA LEU A 212 5.95 -12.76 16.12
C LEU A 212 6.15 -11.27 16.45
N TYR A 213 5.53 -10.37 15.70
CA TYR A 213 5.58 -8.93 15.97
C TYR A 213 5.14 -8.62 17.41
N ARG A 214 3.97 -9.12 17.82
CA ARG A 214 3.42 -8.85 19.17
C ARG A 214 4.29 -9.41 20.29
N SER A 215 4.77 -10.65 20.15
CA SER A 215 5.54 -11.33 21.21
C SER A 215 6.94 -10.78 21.38
N THR A 216 7.50 -10.13 20.36
CA THR A 216 8.86 -9.55 20.40
C THR A 216 8.87 -8.03 20.47
N PHE A 217 7.69 -7.39 20.53
CA PHE A 217 7.55 -5.94 20.56
C PHE A 217 8.28 -5.29 21.72
N GLN A 218 9.04 -4.25 21.42
CA GLN A 218 9.73 -3.40 22.39
C GLN A 218 9.06 -2.02 22.41
N PRO A 219 8.53 -1.56 23.55
CA PRO A 219 7.96 -0.23 23.64
C PRO A 219 8.97 0.87 23.28
N SER A 220 8.50 1.89 22.55
CA SER A 220 9.28 3.07 22.19
C SER A 220 8.59 4.36 22.66
N GLU A 221 9.20 5.51 22.40
CA GLU A 221 8.54 6.81 22.61
C GLU A 221 7.36 7.02 21.66
N LEU A 222 7.42 6.41 20.47
CA LEU A 222 6.38 6.50 19.45
C LEU A 222 5.19 5.58 19.73
N LEU A 223 5.43 4.40 20.34
CA LEU A 223 4.40 3.39 20.54
C LEU A 223 4.64 2.60 21.82
N ARG A 224 3.65 2.55 22.71
CA ARG A 224 3.75 1.85 24.00
C ARG A 224 3.29 0.39 23.94
N GLU A 225 2.34 0.08 23.06
CA GLU A 225 1.76 -1.25 22.86
C GLU A 225 1.76 -1.60 21.37
N PRO A 226 1.87 -2.91 21.01
CA PRO A 226 1.91 -3.30 19.60
C PRO A 226 0.62 -2.92 18.87
N LYS A 227 0.74 -2.24 17.75
CA LYS A 227 -0.35 -1.79 16.88
C LYS A 227 -0.16 -2.40 15.49
N THR A 228 -1.15 -3.16 15.01
CA THR A 228 -1.04 -3.85 13.73
C THR A 228 -2.39 -4.03 13.05
N PHE A 229 -2.38 -4.09 11.74
CA PHE A 229 -3.46 -4.54 10.89
C PHE A 229 -2.91 -5.27 9.65
N LEU A 230 -3.78 -5.76 8.80
CA LEU A 230 -3.38 -6.45 7.57
C LEU A 230 -4.10 -5.89 6.35
N THR A 231 -3.52 -6.15 5.17
CA THR A 231 -4.09 -5.76 3.89
C THR A 231 -4.57 -6.98 3.11
N VAL A 232 -5.74 -6.88 2.46
CA VAL A 232 -6.33 -7.95 1.65
C VAL A 232 -6.80 -7.43 0.31
N ASN A 233 -6.78 -8.27 -0.74
CA ASN A 233 -7.45 -7.98 -1.99
C ASN A 233 -8.93 -8.35 -1.89
N ALA A 234 -9.82 -7.50 -2.39
CA ALA A 234 -11.24 -7.79 -2.42
C ALA A 234 -11.93 -7.36 -3.72
N SER A 235 -12.86 -8.17 -4.16
CA SER A 235 -13.85 -7.84 -5.19
C SER A 235 -15.22 -8.25 -4.67
N VAL A 236 -16.09 -7.29 -4.42
CA VAL A 236 -17.41 -7.51 -3.83
C VAL A 236 -18.47 -6.98 -4.78
N ALA A 237 -19.48 -7.78 -5.04
CA ALA A 237 -20.61 -7.45 -5.90
C ALA A 237 -21.90 -8.01 -5.31
N GLU A 238 -23.04 -7.78 -5.99
CA GLU A 238 -24.32 -8.35 -5.57
C GLU A 238 -24.33 -9.88 -5.61
N THR A 239 -23.59 -10.49 -6.57
CA THR A 239 -23.43 -11.94 -6.67
C THR A 239 -21.96 -12.35 -6.64
N ALA A 240 -21.70 -13.59 -6.24
CA ALA A 240 -20.33 -14.15 -6.22
C ALA A 240 -19.76 -14.28 -7.64
N GLU A 241 -20.59 -14.62 -8.61
CA GLU A 241 -20.21 -14.76 -10.01
C GLU A 241 -19.73 -13.42 -10.59
N GLU A 242 -20.47 -12.33 -10.30
CA GLU A 242 -20.08 -11.00 -10.77
C GLU A 242 -18.80 -10.52 -10.07
N ALA A 243 -18.65 -10.77 -8.77
CA ALA A 243 -17.43 -10.45 -8.04
C ALA A 243 -16.21 -11.16 -8.63
N ASP A 244 -16.37 -12.43 -9.04
CA ASP A 244 -15.29 -13.22 -9.65
C ASP A 244 -14.92 -12.70 -11.04
N ARG A 245 -15.91 -12.37 -11.89
CA ARG A 245 -15.68 -11.76 -13.20
C ARG A 245 -14.90 -10.46 -13.07
N ARG A 246 -15.27 -9.60 -12.11
CA ARG A 246 -14.60 -8.31 -11.85
C ARG A 246 -13.17 -8.47 -11.32
N ALA A 247 -12.87 -9.54 -10.61
CA ALA A 247 -11.53 -9.84 -10.09
C ALA A 247 -10.57 -10.37 -11.16
N LEU A 248 -11.09 -10.99 -12.22
CA LEU A 248 -10.31 -11.71 -13.23
C LEU A 248 -9.20 -10.86 -13.89
N PRO A 249 -9.43 -9.61 -14.30
CA PRO A 249 -8.38 -8.76 -14.89
C PRO A 249 -7.17 -8.59 -13.99
N GLN A 250 -7.39 -8.41 -12.69
CA GLN A 250 -6.31 -8.25 -11.72
C GLN A 250 -5.61 -9.60 -11.44
N LEU A 251 -6.33 -10.71 -11.40
CA LEU A 251 -5.74 -12.05 -11.30
C LEU A 251 -4.79 -12.33 -12.48
N LEU A 252 -5.19 -11.98 -13.71
CA LEU A 252 -4.34 -12.12 -14.90
C LEU A 252 -3.11 -11.19 -14.85
N THR A 253 -3.26 -9.96 -14.35
CA THR A 253 -2.13 -9.04 -14.15
C THR A 253 -1.15 -9.60 -13.13
N MET A 254 -1.64 -10.13 -12.01
CA MET A 254 -0.80 -10.76 -10.99
C MET A 254 -0.16 -12.07 -11.48
N LEU A 255 -0.85 -12.82 -12.32
CA LEU A 255 -0.27 -14.01 -12.97
C LEU A 255 0.94 -13.63 -13.84
N LYS A 256 0.81 -12.60 -14.69
CA LYS A 256 1.93 -12.09 -15.50
C LYS A 256 3.10 -11.66 -14.62
N LEU A 257 2.83 -10.90 -13.56
CA LEU A 257 3.86 -10.45 -12.62
C LEU A 257 4.61 -11.65 -11.99
N ARG A 258 3.89 -12.65 -11.51
CA ARG A 258 4.47 -13.81 -10.82
C ARG A 258 5.19 -14.80 -11.76
N THR A 259 4.86 -14.77 -13.04
CA THR A 259 5.51 -15.60 -14.07
C THR A 259 6.58 -14.85 -14.87
N GLY A 260 6.90 -13.60 -14.48
CA GLY A 260 7.91 -12.79 -15.15
C GLY A 260 7.54 -12.37 -16.58
N GLN A 261 6.25 -12.40 -16.91
CA GLN A 261 5.77 -11.95 -18.23
C GLN A 261 5.68 -10.42 -18.29
N PRO A 262 5.83 -9.81 -19.47
CA PRO A 262 5.70 -8.37 -19.63
C PRO A 262 4.33 -7.86 -19.14
N LEU A 263 4.36 -6.86 -18.26
CA LEU A 263 3.15 -6.21 -17.80
C LEU A 263 2.63 -5.23 -18.85
N THR A 264 1.32 -5.23 -19.02
CA THR A 264 0.57 -4.28 -19.86
C THR A 264 -0.45 -3.56 -19.00
N ALA A 265 -1.08 -2.50 -19.49
CA ALA A 265 -2.26 -1.94 -18.85
C ALA A 265 -3.31 -3.03 -18.60
N GLN A 266 -4.11 -2.87 -17.55
CA GLN A 266 -5.08 -3.87 -17.11
C GLN A 266 -6.15 -4.08 -18.20
N PRO A 267 -6.50 -5.33 -18.58
CA PRO A 267 -7.59 -5.58 -19.53
C PRO A 267 -8.95 -5.20 -18.92
N SER A 268 -9.95 -4.97 -19.79
CA SER A 268 -11.35 -4.95 -19.37
C SER A 268 -11.79 -6.34 -18.88
N ILE A 269 -12.97 -6.41 -18.25
CA ILE A 269 -13.57 -7.70 -17.86
C ILE A 269 -13.84 -8.53 -19.13
N ASP A 270 -14.40 -7.90 -20.16
CA ASP A 270 -14.74 -8.57 -21.45
C ASP A 270 -13.52 -9.15 -22.17
N GLU A 271 -12.34 -8.49 -22.08
CA GLU A 271 -11.09 -8.99 -22.60
C GLU A 271 -10.51 -10.13 -21.73
N ALA A 272 -10.60 -9.97 -20.42
CA ALA A 272 -10.10 -10.95 -19.46
C ALA A 272 -10.84 -12.30 -19.58
N GLU A 273 -12.16 -12.27 -19.79
CA GLU A 273 -12.98 -13.48 -19.98
C GLU A 273 -12.62 -14.27 -21.26
N LYS A 274 -12.06 -13.59 -22.25
CA LYS A 274 -11.58 -14.22 -23.49
C LYS A 274 -10.15 -14.76 -23.38
N THR A 275 -9.46 -14.47 -22.26
CA THR A 275 -8.06 -14.86 -22.06
C THR A 275 -7.98 -16.26 -21.48
N GLU A 276 -7.39 -17.18 -22.25
CA GLU A 276 -7.12 -18.52 -21.75
C GLU A 276 -5.97 -18.53 -20.75
N ILE A 277 -6.19 -19.16 -19.60
CA ILE A 277 -5.15 -19.39 -18.59
C ILE A 277 -4.52 -20.75 -18.90
N PRO A 278 -3.20 -20.82 -19.20
CA PRO A 278 -2.55 -22.09 -19.43
C PRO A 278 -2.72 -23.06 -18.26
N GLU A 279 -2.95 -24.34 -18.54
CA GLU A 279 -3.16 -25.39 -17.53
C GLU A 279 -2.06 -25.40 -16.46
N ALA A 280 -0.81 -25.19 -16.87
CA ALA A 280 0.35 -25.12 -15.97
C ALA A 280 0.26 -23.96 -14.94
N HIS A 281 -0.55 -22.94 -15.19
CA HIS A 281 -0.71 -21.78 -14.32
C HIS A 281 -2.02 -21.78 -13.54
N GLN A 282 -2.94 -22.71 -13.81
CA GLN A 282 -4.25 -22.76 -13.17
C GLN A 282 -4.12 -22.84 -11.64
N GLY A 283 -3.28 -23.72 -11.12
CA GLY A 283 -3.06 -23.85 -9.68
C GLY A 283 -2.52 -22.59 -9.01
N LEU A 284 -1.75 -21.78 -9.74
CA LEU A 284 -1.29 -20.48 -9.22
C LEU A 284 -2.44 -19.47 -9.12
N VAL A 285 -3.30 -19.42 -10.13
CA VAL A 285 -4.48 -18.55 -10.14
C VAL A 285 -5.45 -18.96 -9.04
N ASP A 286 -5.72 -20.26 -8.86
CA ASP A 286 -6.60 -20.78 -7.82
C ASP A 286 -6.05 -20.46 -6.43
N THR A 287 -4.74 -20.55 -6.23
CA THR A 287 -4.08 -20.16 -4.97
C THR A 287 -4.23 -18.66 -4.69
N MET A 288 -4.07 -17.81 -5.71
CA MET A 288 -4.28 -16.36 -5.54
C MET A 288 -5.75 -16.07 -5.21
N ARG A 289 -6.68 -16.67 -5.96
CA ARG A 289 -8.13 -16.51 -5.78
C ARG A 289 -8.58 -16.91 -4.38
N SER A 290 -8.09 -18.02 -3.84
CA SER A 290 -8.45 -18.50 -2.50
C SER A 290 -8.01 -17.58 -1.35
N ARG A 291 -7.03 -16.73 -1.59
CA ARG A 291 -6.54 -15.73 -0.63
C ARG A 291 -7.25 -14.40 -0.71
N TRP A 292 -7.94 -14.14 -1.80
CA TRP A 292 -8.67 -12.90 -2.00
C TRP A 292 -10.10 -13.04 -1.45
N ILE A 293 -10.71 -11.93 -1.12
CA ILE A 293 -12.10 -11.88 -0.72
C ILE A 293 -12.92 -11.56 -1.98
N ILE A 294 -13.48 -12.59 -2.59
CA ILE A 294 -14.27 -12.49 -3.83
C ILE A 294 -15.65 -13.08 -3.55
N GLY A 295 -16.71 -12.26 -3.65
CA GLY A 295 -18.06 -12.74 -3.42
C GLY A 295 -19.08 -11.68 -3.10
N SER A 296 -20.23 -12.11 -2.55
CA SER A 296 -21.30 -11.22 -2.11
C SER A 296 -20.89 -10.37 -0.89
N ALA A 297 -21.65 -9.32 -0.63
CA ALA A 297 -21.43 -8.45 0.53
C ALA A 297 -21.48 -9.24 1.86
N GLU A 298 -22.44 -10.16 2.01
CA GLU A 298 -22.59 -10.99 3.20
C GLU A 298 -21.34 -11.87 3.42
N TYR A 299 -20.92 -12.59 2.38
CA TYR A 299 -19.70 -13.41 2.43
C TYR A 299 -18.46 -12.59 2.77
N ALA A 300 -18.28 -11.45 2.08
CA ALA A 300 -17.10 -10.62 2.26
C ALA A 300 -16.99 -10.04 3.67
N LYS A 301 -18.11 -9.54 4.23
CA LYS A 301 -18.16 -9.03 5.61
C LYS A 301 -17.87 -10.13 6.64
N ALA A 302 -18.49 -11.30 6.48
CA ALA A 302 -18.24 -12.44 7.36
C ALA A 302 -16.78 -12.88 7.31
N ARG A 303 -16.17 -12.90 6.10
CA ARG A 303 -14.78 -13.28 5.91
C ARG A 303 -13.81 -12.26 6.53
N LEU A 304 -14.06 -10.95 6.34
CA LEU A 304 -13.27 -9.87 6.96
C LEU A 304 -13.35 -9.91 8.49
N ALA A 305 -14.56 -10.10 9.04
CA ALA A 305 -14.75 -10.24 10.49
C ALA A 305 -14.00 -11.47 11.04
N GLY A 306 -14.13 -12.62 10.37
CA GLY A 306 -13.39 -13.82 10.74
C GLY A 306 -11.86 -13.64 10.70
N MET A 307 -11.33 -12.91 9.71
CA MET A 307 -9.91 -12.57 9.64
C MET A 307 -9.50 -11.61 10.79
N ALA A 308 -10.31 -10.60 11.08
CA ALA A 308 -10.06 -9.69 12.19
C ALA A 308 -9.97 -10.44 13.52
N ASP A 309 -10.88 -11.36 13.76
CA ASP A 309 -10.92 -12.21 14.97
C ASP A 309 -9.72 -13.18 15.01
N GLU A 310 -9.45 -13.88 13.90
CA GLU A 310 -8.34 -14.84 13.78
C GLU A 310 -6.97 -14.21 14.05
N TYR A 311 -6.77 -12.99 13.51
CA TYR A 311 -5.51 -12.28 13.64
C TYR A 311 -5.48 -11.28 14.81
N GLY A 312 -6.62 -11.11 15.50
CA GLY A 312 -6.75 -10.20 16.63
C GLY A 312 -6.48 -8.74 16.24
N VAL A 313 -7.00 -8.29 15.10
CA VAL A 313 -6.82 -6.93 14.61
C VAL A 313 -8.14 -6.16 14.59
N ASP A 314 -8.09 -4.86 14.87
CA ASP A 314 -9.27 -4.01 14.87
C ASP A 314 -9.53 -3.32 13.51
N GLU A 315 -8.58 -3.43 12.61
CA GLU A 315 -8.60 -2.80 11.30
C GLU A 315 -8.17 -3.78 10.20
N VAL A 316 -8.86 -3.75 9.05
CA VAL A 316 -8.44 -4.45 7.83
C VAL A 316 -8.43 -3.44 6.67
N MET A 317 -7.31 -3.38 5.97
CA MET A 317 -7.15 -2.55 4.78
C MET A 317 -7.47 -3.38 3.53
N VAL A 318 -8.41 -2.90 2.75
CA VAL A 318 -8.90 -3.56 1.54
C VAL A 318 -8.26 -2.91 0.31
N ASN A 319 -7.64 -3.71 -0.55
CA ASN A 319 -7.32 -3.31 -1.92
C ASN A 319 -8.50 -3.73 -2.83
N PRO A 320 -9.36 -2.80 -3.26
CA PRO A 320 -10.48 -3.14 -4.14
C PRO A 320 -9.94 -3.41 -5.56
N VAL A 321 -9.99 -4.66 -5.99
CA VAL A 321 -9.36 -5.14 -7.23
C VAL A 321 -10.32 -5.28 -8.41
N GLY A 322 -11.59 -4.96 -8.25
CA GLY A 322 -12.59 -5.06 -9.31
C GLY A 322 -12.26 -4.14 -10.49
N SER A 323 -12.23 -4.69 -11.71
CA SER A 323 -12.04 -3.94 -12.95
C SER A 323 -13.38 -3.48 -13.54
N ALA A 324 -13.39 -3.02 -14.78
CA ALA A 324 -14.58 -2.50 -15.46
C ALA A 324 -14.81 -3.19 -16.80
N TYR A 325 -16.05 -3.17 -17.24
CA TYR A 325 -16.48 -3.61 -18.57
C TYR A 325 -16.11 -2.60 -19.66
N GLU A 326 -16.03 -3.07 -20.89
CA GLU A 326 -15.87 -2.20 -22.06
C GLU A 326 -16.97 -1.13 -22.10
N GLY A 327 -16.59 0.10 -22.47
CA GLY A 327 -17.53 1.23 -22.57
C GLY A 327 -17.83 1.90 -21.21
N THR A 328 -17.27 1.46 -20.11
CA THR A 328 -17.34 2.17 -18.83
C THR A 328 -16.63 3.52 -18.94
N ASP A 329 -17.20 4.59 -18.35
CA ASP A 329 -16.52 5.89 -18.28
C ASP A 329 -15.10 5.70 -17.71
N PRO A 330 -14.05 6.06 -18.47
CA PRO A 330 -12.68 5.81 -18.06
C PRO A 330 -12.27 6.58 -16.78
N ARG A 331 -12.99 7.64 -16.42
CA ARG A 331 -12.74 8.45 -15.24
C ARG A 331 -13.36 7.91 -13.95
N THR A 332 -13.98 6.72 -14.01
CA THR A 332 -14.65 6.07 -12.89
C THR A 332 -14.10 4.64 -12.65
N ALA A 333 -14.38 4.11 -11.46
CA ALA A 333 -14.02 2.74 -11.07
C ALA A 333 -15.21 2.03 -10.42
N PRO A 334 -16.34 1.82 -11.14
CA PRO A 334 -17.62 1.44 -10.53
C PRO A 334 -17.53 0.15 -9.71
N ALA A 335 -16.82 -0.87 -10.16
CA ALA A 335 -16.66 -2.11 -9.40
C ALA A 335 -15.86 -1.93 -8.10
N ARG A 336 -14.87 -1.05 -8.09
CA ARG A 336 -14.11 -0.69 -6.88
C ARG A 336 -14.96 0.14 -5.92
N GLU A 337 -15.70 1.10 -6.45
CA GLU A 337 -16.63 1.94 -5.70
C GLU A 337 -17.75 1.11 -5.06
N GLU A 338 -18.33 0.18 -5.82
CA GLU A 338 -19.36 -0.74 -5.31
C GLU A 338 -18.81 -1.65 -4.21
N THR A 339 -17.57 -2.18 -4.38
CA THR A 339 -16.88 -2.94 -3.33
C THR A 339 -16.85 -2.16 -2.01
N LEU A 340 -16.45 -0.87 -2.04
CA LEU A 340 -16.43 -0.06 -0.82
C LEU A 340 -17.83 0.18 -0.23
N ARG A 341 -18.82 0.47 -1.06
CA ARG A 341 -20.22 0.69 -0.62
C ARG A 341 -20.79 -0.55 0.04
N LEU A 342 -20.61 -1.72 -0.59
CA LEU A 342 -21.12 -2.99 -0.08
C LEU A 342 -20.44 -3.44 1.21
N LEU A 343 -19.18 -3.09 1.42
CA LEU A 343 -18.47 -3.41 2.65
C LEU A 343 -18.86 -2.47 3.81
N ALA A 344 -19.18 -1.21 3.52
CA ALA A 344 -19.56 -0.21 4.52
C ALA A 344 -21.05 -0.26 4.95
N SER A 345 -21.93 -0.90 4.16
CA SER A 345 -23.38 -0.98 4.38
C SER A 345 -23.84 -1.83 5.60
#